data_9ae36ce805f17f22f5034a320fc01862
#
_entry.id   9ae36ce805f17f22f5034a320fc01862
#
_cell.length_a   1.000
_cell.length_b   1.000
_cell.length_c   1.000
_cell.angle_alpha   90.00
_cell.angle_beta   90.00
_cell.angle_gamma   90.00
#
_symmetry.space_group_name_H-M   'P 1'
#
loop_
_entity.id
_entity.type
_entity.pdbx_description
1 polymer ?
#
loop_
_entity_poly.entity_id
_entity_poly.type
_entity_poly.pdbx_seq_one_letter_code
_entity_poly.pdbx_strand_id
1 'polypeptide(L)'
;LWLKKTNKINLKKMSTTQSYYFNEEHESFRQTIRQFLEKEAIPNIDQWELDGKIPREFWKKFGEMGYFGLCFPEQYGGTDLDFFYNVVMCEEISKVFSGGFTITAAVQAFMSTPYIMKHGSEYLKENYLKPAITGEKIGCIGITEPGAGSDAANIQTRAIKEGDYYIVNGS
;
A
#
# COMPACT_ATOMS: atom_id res chain seq x y z
N LEU A 1 16.49 -4.36 -36.08
CA LEU A 1 16.71 -3.06 -36.75
C LEU A 1 15.47 -2.14 -36.65
N TRP A 2 14.77 -2.09 -35.50
CA TRP A 2 13.53 -1.30 -35.36
C TRP A 2 13.45 -0.50 -34.04
N LEU A 3 14.58 -0.14 -33.43
CA LEU A 3 14.63 0.64 -32.19
C LEU A 3 15.71 1.70 -32.29
N LYS A 4 15.53 2.73 -33.12
CA LYS A 4 16.29 3.99 -33.03
C LYS A 4 15.49 5.14 -33.65
N LYS A 5 14.54 5.68 -32.87
CA LYS A 5 14.16 7.10 -32.83
C LYS A 5 13.28 7.31 -31.61
N THR A 6 13.91 7.39 -30.44
CA THR A 6 13.26 7.99 -29.28
C THR A 6 13.16 9.49 -29.54
N ASN A 7 12.01 9.93 -30.04
CA ASN A 7 11.64 11.32 -29.92
C ASN A 7 11.59 11.63 -28.41
N LYS A 8 12.53 12.42 -27.91
CA LYS A 8 12.45 13.02 -26.60
C LYS A 8 11.18 13.86 -26.59
N ILE A 9 10.09 13.31 -26.08
CA ILE A 9 8.88 14.07 -25.77
C ILE A 9 9.30 15.06 -24.69
N ASN A 10 9.27 16.34 -25.04
CA ASN A 10 9.63 17.42 -24.15
C ASN A 10 8.47 17.61 -23.15
N LEU A 11 8.49 16.86 -22.05
CA LEU A 11 7.49 16.86 -20.98
C LEU A 11 7.35 18.23 -20.28
N LYS A 12 8.13 19.24 -20.68
CA LYS A 12 8.11 20.61 -20.14
C LYS A 12 6.97 21.48 -20.64
N LYS A 13 6.06 20.96 -21.47
CA LYS A 13 4.90 21.70 -22.02
C LYS A 13 3.59 20.92 -21.93
N MET A 14 3.38 20.14 -20.88
CA MET A 14 2.00 19.87 -20.47
C MET A 14 1.57 21.05 -19.61
N SER A 15 0.66 21.86 -20.15
CA SER A 15 -0.09 22.89 -19.46
C SER A 15 -0.45 22.38 -18.07
N THR A 16 -0.14 23.13 -17.04
CA THR A 16 -0.68 22.96 -15.68
C THR A 16 -2.18 23.26 -15.73
N THR A 17 -2.94 22.35 -16.33
CA THR A 17 -4.37 22.33 -16.11
C THR A 17 -4.51 21.92 -14.64
N GLN A 18 -4.88 22.88 -13.81
CA GLN A 18 -5.12 22.64 -12.40
C GLN A 18 -6.07 21.44 -12.30
N SER A 19 -5.62 20.37 -11.66
CA SER A 19 -6.43 19.16 -11.50
C SER A 19 -7.69 19.53 -10.73
N TYR A 20 -8.83 19.00 -11.15
CA TYR A 20 -10.07 19.14 -10.39
C TYR A 20 -10.00 18.40 -9.04
N TYR A 21 -9.19 17.36 -8.95
CA TYR A 21 -9.12 16.44 -7.80
C TYR A 21 -7.97 16.73 -6.86
N PHE A 22 -6.87 17.33 -7.35
CA PHE A 22 -5.66 17.53 -6.58
C PHE A 22 -5.39 19.01 -6.33
N ASN A 23 -5.15 19.37 -5.08
CA ASN A 23 -4.73 20.71 -4.67
C ASN A 23 -3.19 20.78 -4.57
N GLU A 24 -2.67 21.95 -4.15
CA GLU A 24 -1.24 22.19 -4.04
C GLU A 24 -0.56 21.28 -2.98
N GLU A 25 -1.27 20.90 -1.92
CA GLU A 25 -0.76 20.02 -0.89
C GLU A 25 -0.60 18.58 -1.41
N HIS A 26 -1.58 18.08 -2.19
CA HIS A 26 -1.48 16.80 -2.88
C HIS A 26 -0.28 16.76 -3.84
N GLU A 27 -0.02 17.84 -4.57
CA GLU A 27 1.11 17.92 -5.49
C GLU A 27 2.45 18.04 -4.75
N SER A 28 2.50 18.70 -3.60
CA SER A 28 3.65 18.73 -2.72
C SER A 28 3.96 17.33 -2.16
N PHE A 29 2.93 16.62 -1.69
CA PHE A 29 3.05 15.23 -1.25
C PHE A 29 3.54 14.32 -2.39
N ARG A 30 3.00 14.48 -3.60
CA ARG A 30 3.44 13.76 -4.80
C ARG A 30 4.95 13.91 -5.03
N GLN A 31 5.46 15.12 -4.93
CA GLN A 31 6.90 15.38 -5.09
C GLN A 31 7.71 14.70 -3.98
N THR A 32 7.22 14.75 -2.75
CA THR A 32 7.90 14.14 -1.59
C THR A 32 8.01 12.63 -1.72
N ILE A 33 6.91 11.94 -1.99
CA ILE A 33 6.92 10.48 -2.15
C ILE A 33 7.73 10.05 -3.39
N ARG A 34 7.65 10.81 -4.49
CA ARG A 34 8.45 10.56 -5.70
C ARG A 34 9.94 10.59 -5.39
N GLN A 35 10.42 11.65 -4.73
CA GLN A 35 11.83 11.78 -4.34
C GLN A 35 12.27 10.64 -3.42
N PHE A 36 11.42 10.23 -2.49
CA PHE A 36 11.69 9.08 -1.64
C PHE A 36 11.85 7.79 -2.47
N LEU A 37 10.94 7.52 -3.39
CA LEU A 37 10.98 6.31 -4.23
C LEU A 37 12.16 6.33 -5.20
N GLU A 38 12.49 7.47 -5.80
CA GLU A 38 13.65 7.64 -6.68
C GLU A 38 14.98 7.38 -5.95
N LYS A 39 15.03 7.72 -4.66
CA LYS A 39 16.23 7.54 -3.85
C LYS A 39 16.34 6.14 -3.25
N GLU A 40 15.24 5.61 -2.69
CA GLU A 40 15.29 4.44 -1.82
C GLU A 40 14.79 3.15 -2.51
N ALA A 41 13.88 3.23 -3.49
CA ALA A 41 13.30 2.06 -4.14
C ALA A 41 13.87 1.80 -5.54
N ILE A 42 13.76 2.77 -6.46
CA ILE A 42 14.08 2.59 -7.88
C ILE A 42 15.51 2.06 -8.11
N PRO A 43 16.56 2.53 -7.41
CA PRO A 43 17.92 2.03 -7.63
C PRO A 43 18.12 0.58 -7.20
N ASN A 44 17.22 0.04 -6.36
CA ASN A 44 17.36 -1.28 -5.75
C ASN A 44 16.36 -2.30 -6.30
N ILE A 45 15.38 -1.86 -7.09
CA ILE A 45 14.23 -2.69 -7.43
C ILE A 45 14.59 -3.95 -8.21
N ASP A 46 15.50 -3.87 -9.17
CA ASP A 46 15.93 -5.01 -9.96
C ASP A 46 16.59 -6.09 -9.09
N GLN A 47 17.38 -5.68 -8.09
CA GLN A 47 17.99 -6.61 -7.16
C GLN A 47 16.96 -7.24 -6.24
N TRP A 48 15.96 -6.47 -5.75
CA TRP A 48 14.89 -7.01 -4.92
C TRP A 48 14.00 -8.01 -5.65
N GLU A 49 13.77 -7.78 -6.93
CA GLU A 49 13.04 -8.74 -7.80
C GLU A 49 13.84 -10.05 -7.95
N LEU A 50 15.16 -9.96 -8.15
CA LEU A 50 16.03 -11.14 -8.23
C LEU A 50 16.10 -11.90 -6.89
N ASP A 51 16.16 -11.17 -5.78
CA ASP A 51 16.19 -11.76 -4.43
C ASP A 51 14.82 -12.33 -4.00
N GLY A 52 13.76 -12.02 -4.75
CA GLY A 52 12.38 -12.41 -4.44
C GLY A 52 11.83 -11.77 -3.17
N LYS A 53 12.42 -10.69 -2.69
CA LYS A 53 12.00 -9.99 -1.46
C LYS A 53 12.45 -8.55 -1.42
N ILE A 54 11.62 -7.70 -0.82
CA ILE A 54 11.95 -6.32 -0.47
C ILE A 54 12.41 -6.31 1.00
N PRO A 55 13.55 -5.67 1.34
CA PRO A 55 14.05 -5.63 2.71
C PRO A 55 13.04 -5.03 3.69
N ARG A 56 12.98 -5.60 4.91
CA ARG A 56 12.10 -5.11 5.98
C ARG A 56 12.41 -3.66 6.36
N GLU A 57 13.68 -3.29 6.30
CA GLU A 57 14.18 -1.94 6.58
C GLU A 57 13.57 -0.90 5.66
N PHE A 58 13.34 -1.26 4.39
CA PHE A 58 12.66 -0.37 3.45
C PHE A 58 11.21 -0.11 3.89
N TRP A 59 10.46 -1.17 4.21
CA TRP A 59 9.07 -1.03 4.65
C TRP A 59 8.94 -0.26 5.96
N LYS A 60 9.91 -0.42 6.86
CA LYS A 60 9.98 0.37 8.09
C LYS A 60 10.19 1.85 7.77
N LYS A 61 11.15 2.22 6.94
CA LYS A 61 11.33 3.60 6.48
C LYS A 61 10.06 4.15 5.80
N PHE A 62 9.40 3.35 4.97
CA PHE A 62 8.18 3.73 4.28
C PHE A 62 7.04 4.04 5.26
N GLY A 63 6.90 3.23 6.30
CA GLY A 63 5.95 3.46 7.40
C GLY A 63 6.32 4.67 8.27
N GLU A 64 7.60 4.84 8.62
CA GLU A 64 8.10 5.99 9.38
C GLU A 64 7.86 7.33 8.66
N MET A 65 7.83 7.32 7.31
CA MET A 65 7.43 8.46 6.50
C MET A 65 5.91 8.71 6.49
N GLY A 66 5.12 7.88 7.17
CA GLY A 66 3.67 7.99 7.27
C GLY A 66 2.90 7.41 6.08
N TYR A 67 3.56 6.81 5.10
CA TYR A 67 2.91 6.38 3.83
C TYR A 67 1.91 5.25 4.00
N PHE A 68 2.02 4.41 5.05
CA PHE A 68 1.01 3.39 5.35
C PHE A 68 -0.19 3.92 6.15
N GLY A 69 -0.10 5.13 6.68
CA GLY A 69 -1.07 5.70 7.61
C GLY A 69 -1.82 6.93 7.11
N LEU A 70 -1.74 7.29 5.83
CA LEU A 70 -2.21 8.57 5.28
C LEU A 70 -3.64 8.93 5.70
N CYS A 71 -4.59 8.00 5.57
CA CYS A 71 -6.02 8.22 5.87
C CYS A 71 -6.47 7.56 7.18
N PHE A 72 -5.54 7.12 8.03
CA PHE A 72 -5.89 6.58 9.34
C PHE A 72 -5.87 7.66 10.41
N PRO A 73 -6.71 7.55 11.48
CA PRO A 73 -6.73 8.50 12.57
C PRO A 73 -5.38 8.63 13.29
N GLU A 74 -5.04 9.84 13.72
CA GLU A 74 -3.79 10.15 14.43
C GLU A 74 -3.60 9.30 15.70
N GLN A 75 -4.69 8.99 16.42
CA GLN A 75 -4.62 8.15 17.63
C GLN A 75 -4.02 6.76 17.40
N TYR A 76 -4.04 6.25 16.15
CA TYR A 76 -3.43 4.98 15.75
C TYR A 76 -2.13 5.16 14.97
N GLY A 77 -1.58 6.38 14.91
CA GLY A 77 -0.33 6.68 14.21
C GLY A 77 -0.52 7.06 12.74
N GLY A 78 -1.76 7.32 12.30
CA GLY A 78 -2.06 7.87 10.99
C GLY A 78 -1.93 9.39 10.93
N THR A 79 -2.22 9.98 9.79
CA THR A 79 -2.16 11.44 9.55
C THR A 79 -3.52 12.06 9.24
N ASP A 80 -4.58 11.25 9.21
CA ASP A 80 -5.99 11.67 9.00
C ASP A 80 -6.20 12.55 7.76
N LEU A 81 -5.44 12.28 6.70
CA LEU A 81 -5.53 12.99 5.43
C LEU A 81 -6.71 12.48 4.59
N ASP A 82 -7.13 13.27 3.62
CA ASP A 82 -8.19 12.87 2.70
C ASP A 82 -7.77 11.73 1.75
N PHE A 83 -8.75 11.10 1.10
CA PHE A 83 -8.54 9.93 0.26
C PHE A 83 -7.62 10.19 -0.94
N PHE A 84 -7.52 11.43 -1.43
CA PHE A 84 -6.70 11.72 -2.60
C PHE A 84 -5.20 11.59 -2.34
N TYR A 85 -4.74 11.66 -1.10
CA TYR A 85 -3.36 11.29 -0.74
C TYR A 85 -3.07 9.82 -1.03
N ASN A 86 -4.03 8.93 -0.78
CA ASN A 86 -3.89 7.52 -1.15
C ASN A 86 -3.85 7.34 -2.68
N VAL A 87 -4.64 8.12 -3.43
CA VAL A 87 -4.60 8.09 -4.91
C VAL A 87 -3.23 8.53 -5.42
N VAL A 88 -2.71 9.64 -4.89
CA VAL A 88 -1.36 10.13 -5.22
C VAL A 88 -0.30 9.07 -4.91
N MET A 89 -0.38 8.44 -3.74
CA MET A 89 0.54 7.37 -3.38
C MET A 89 0.47 6.21 -4.38
N CYS A 90 -0.73 5.75 -4.76
CA CYS A 90 -0.90 4.70 -5.76
C CYS A 90 -0.26 5.05 -7.10
N GLU A 91 -0.45 6.29 -7.57
CA GLU A 91 0.15 6.76 -8.82
C GLU A 91 1.68 6.76 -8.77
N GLU A 92 2.26 7.15 -7.63
CA GLU A 92 3.73 7.24 -7.51
C GLU A 92 4.38 5.87 -7.29
N ILE A 93 3.81 4.99 -6.46
CA ILE A 93 4.35 3.62 -6.27
C ILE A 93 4.28 2.80 -7.57
N SER A 94 3.30 3.06 -8.43
CA SER A 94 3.21 2.40 -9.74
C SER A 94 4.37 2.75 -10.67
N LYS A 95 5.01 3.90 -10.49
CA LYS A 95 6.16 4.36 -11.30
C LYS A 95 7.48 3.69 -10.93
N VAL A 96 7.49 2.88 -9.88
CA VAL A 96 8.65 2.02 -9.55
C VAL A 96 8.80 0.88 -10.56
N PHE A 97 7.77 0.60 -11.35
CA PHE A 97 7.72 -0.42 -12.40
C PHE A 97 7.96 -1.86 -11.91
N SER A 98 7.64 -2.14 -10.65
CA SER A 98 7.62 -3.48 -10.06
C SER A 98 6.21 -3.81 -9.59
N GLY A 99 5.63 -4.88 -10.14
CA GLY A 99 4.31 -5.37 -9.72
C GLY A 99 4.33 -5.87 -8.27
N GLY A 100 5.39 -6.59 -7.89
CA GLY A 100 5.58 -7.10 -6.53
C GLY A 100 5.68 -5.98 -5.49
N PHE A 101 6.46 -4.94 -5.79
CA PHE A 101 6.57 -3.75 -4.94
C PHE A 101 5.23 -3.04 -4.79
N THR A 102 4.59 -2.72 -5.91
CA THR A 102 3.34 -1.96 -5.94
C THR A 102 2.24 -2.67 -5.17
N ILE A 103 2.05 -3.98 -5.42
CA ILE A 103 1.00 -4.74 -4.73
C ILE A 103 1.29 -4.90 -3.22
N THR A 104 2.55 -5.06 -2.82
CA THR A 104 2.90 -5.18 -1.40
C THR A 104 2.56 -3.89 -0.65
N ALA A 105 2.92 -2.72 -1.19
CA ALA A 105 2.57 -1.44 -0.60
C ALA A 105 1.03 -1.24 -0.56
N ALA A 106 0.33 -1.58 -1.64
CA ALA A 106 -1.11 -1.47 -1.74
C ALA A 106 -1.85 -2.42 -0.78
N VAL A 107 -1.40 -3.67 -0.64
CA VAL A 107 -1.99 -4.62 0.30
C VAL A 107 -1.84 -4.11 1.74
N GLN A 108 -0.66 -3.62 2.09
CA GLN A 108 -0.42 -3.05 3.43
C GLN A 108 -1.34 -1.86 3.71
N ALA A 109 -1.38 -0.86 2.83
CA ALA A 109 -2.07 0.40 3.09
C ALA A 109 -3.59 0.33 2.87
N PHE A 110 -4.07 -0.46 1.90
CA PHE A 110 -5.44 -0.36 1.41
C PHE A 110 -6.27 -1.63 1.58
N MET A 111 -5.64 -2.78 1.82
CA MET A 111 -6.36 -4.04 1.84
C MET A 111 -6.35 -4.73 3.21
N SER A 112 -5.20 -4.86 3.87
CA SER A 112 -5.12 -5.58 5.16
C SER A 112 -5.42 -4.70 6.36
N THR A 113 -4.80 -3.52 6.46
CA THR A 113 -4.93 -2.62 7.61
C THR A 113 -6.31 -1.97 7.78
N PRO A 114 -7.06 -1.60 6.71
CA PRO A 114 -8.40 -1.04 6.85
C PRO A 114 -9.40 -1.98 7.54
N TYR A 115 -9.25 -3.29 7.39
CA TYR A 115 -10.12 -4.25 8.08
C TYR A 115 -9.88 -4.23 9.59
N ILE A 116 -8.62 -4.14 10.02
CA ILE A 116 -8.27 -4.02 11.44
C ILE A 116 -8.81 -2.70 11.98
N MET A 117 -8.67 -1.61 11.23
CA MET A 117 -9.19 -0.29 11.62
C MET A 117 -10.72 -0.34 11.81
N LYS A 118 -11.45 -0.90 10.85
CA LYS A 118 -12.92 -0.88 10.83
C LYS A 118 -13.55 -1.88 11.79
N HIS A 119 -12.96 -3.06 11.93
CA HIS A 119 -13.58 -4.19 12.62
C HIS A 119 -12.78 -4.72 13.81
N GLY A 120 -11.53 -4.29 13.96
CA GLY A 120 -10.66 -4.72 15.06
C GLY A 120 -11.10 -4.14 16.41
N SER A 121 -10.93 -4.94 17.48
CA SER A 121 -10.99 -4.43 18.84
C SER A 121 -9.85 -3.43 19.10
N GLU A 122 -9.95 -2.64 20.17
CA GLU A 122 -8.85 -1.72 20.56
C GLU A 122 -7.54 -2.48 20.76
N TYR A 123 -7.58 -3.69 21.31
CA TYR A 123 -6.42 -4.56 21.42
C TYR A 123 -5.77 -4.84 20.05
N LEU A 124 -6.57 -5.16 19.02
CA LEU A 124 -6.06 -5.41 17.67
C LEU A 124 -5.50 -4.15 17.02
N LYS A 125 -6.13 -3.01 17.24
CA LYS A 125 -5.66 -1.73 16.71
C LYS A 125 -4.32 -1.32 17.34
N GLU A 126 -4.20 -1.44 18.67
CA GLU A 126 -2.95 -1.11 19.37
C GLU A 126 -1.81 -2.08 19.02
N ASN A 127 -2.07 -3.38 18.96
CA ASN A 127 -1.01 -4.38 18.84
C ASN A 127 -0.70 -4.81 17.40
N TYR A 128 -1.57 -4.47 16.44
CA TYR A 128 -1.41 -4.87 15.03
C TYR A 128 -1.52 -3.71 14.07
N LEU A 129 -2.53 -2.81 14.20
CA LEU A 129 -2.69 -1.69 13.29
C LEU A 129 -1.56 -0.67 13.44
N LYS A 130 -1.29 -0.20 14.66
CA LYS A 130 -0.19 0.76 14.90
C LYS A 130 1.16 0.25 14.38
N PRO A 131 1.62 -0.97 14.73
CA PRO A 131 2.87 -1.48 14.18
C PRO A 131 2.83 -1.73 12.67
N ALA A 132 1.65 -1.94 12.08
CA ALA A 132 1.52 -2.06 10.64
C ALA A 132 1.64 -0.69 9.94
N ILE A 133 1.08 0.37 10.52
CA ILE A 133 1.19 1.75 10.00
C ILE A 133 2.66 2.22 10.04
N THR A 134 3.41 1.86 11.08
CA THR A 134 4.85 2.20 11.17
C THR A 134 5.76 1.27 10.35
N GLY A 135 5.20 0.25 9.70
CA GLY A 135 5.98 -0.71 8.89
C GLY A 135 6.75 -1.75 9.71
N GLU A 136 6.57 -1.81 11.02
CA GLU A 136 7.16 -2.84 11.88
C GLU A 136 6.54 -4.22 11.63
N LYS A 137 5.23 -4.25 11.37
CA LYS A 137 4.50 -5.45 10.95
C LYS A 137 4.01 -5.30 9.52
N ILE A 138 4.13 -6.38 8.77
CA ILE A 138 3.58 -6.47 7.41
C ILE A 138 2.32 -7.32 7.47
N GLY A 139 1.22 -6.73 7.02
CA GLY A 139 -0.06 -7.40 6.87
C GLY A 139 -0.13 -8.15 5.54
N CYS A 140 -0.91 -9.20 5.54
CA CYS A 140 -1.32 -9.89 4.33
C CYS A 140 -2.83 -10.14 4.36
N ILE A 141 -3.38 -10.50 3.22
CA ILE A 141 -4.79 -10.88 3.11
C ILE A 141 -4.89 -12.22 2.39
N GLY A 142 -5.61 -13.16 3.00
CA GLY A 142 -5.92 -14.46 2.40
C GLY A 142 -7.41 -14.51 2.08
N ILE A 143 -7.77 -14.59 0.81
CA ILE A 143 -9.16 -14.59 0.35
C ILE A 143 -9.46 -15.82 -0.49
N THR A 144 -8.57 -16.16 -1.43
CA THR A 144 -8.79 -17.21 -2.41
C THR A 144 -8.79 -18.59 -1.78
N GLU A 145 -9.81 -19.38 -2.06
CA GLU A 145 -9.93 -20.80 -1.72
C GLU A 145 -9.99 -21.64 -2.99
N PRO A 146 -9.78 -22.97 -2.93
CA PRO A 146 -9.91 -23.83 -4.11
C PRO A 146 -11.26 -23.72 -4.84
N GLY A 147 -12.34 -23.42 -4.11
CA GLY A 147 -13.70 -23.25 -4.63
C GLY A 147 -14.13 -21.80 -4.85
N ALA A 148 -13.33 -20.81 -4.46
CA ALA A 148 -13.72 -19.41 -4.49
C ALA A 148 -12.56 -18.49 -4.85
N GLY A 149 -12.62 -17.89 -6.03
CA GLY A 149 -11.70 -16.87 -6.52
C GLY A 149 -12.44 -15.55 -6.73
N SER A 150 -12.76 -15.20 -7.98
CA SER A 150 -13.54 -14.00 -8.32
C SER A 150 -14.92 -13.99 -7.69
N ASP A 151 -15.51 -15.16 -7.47
CA ASP A 151 -16.74 -15.34 -6.69
C ASP A 151 -16.42 -15.42 -5.18
N ALA A 152 -16.05 -14.30 -4.59
CA ALA A 152 -15.75 -14.21 -3.17
C ALA A 152 -16.96 -14.51 -2.26
N ALA A 153 -18.18 -14.43 -2.79
CA ALA A 153 -19.38 -14.80 -2.05
C ALA A 153 -19.49 -16.32 -1.80
N ASN A 154 -18.74 -17.12 -2.56
CA ASN A 154 -18.70 -18.57 -2.43
C ASN A 154 -17.60 -19.09 -1.49
N ILE A 155 -16.98 -18.22 -0.68
CA ILE A 155 -16.01 -18.60 0.35
C ILE A 155 -16.68 -19.52 1.36
N GLN A 156 -16.06 -20.67 1.63
CA GLN A 156 -16.59 -21.70 2.53
C GLN A 156 -15.89 -21.75 3.87
N THR A 157 -14.75 -21.11 4.04
CA THR A 157 -14.09 -20.98 5.34
C THR A 157 -15.05 -20.38 6.36
N ARG A 158 -15.22 -21.06 7.48
CA ARG A 158 -16.16 -20.70 8.54
C ARG A 158 -15.45 -20.57 9.87
N ALA A 159 -15.85 -19.55 10.63
CA ALA A 159 -15.46 -19.39 12.03
C ALA A 159 -16.68 -19.57 12.92
N ILE A 160 -16.70 -20.62 13.73
CA ILE A 160 -17.79 -20.94 14.66
C ILE A 160 -17.33 -20.55 16.06
N LYS A 161 -18.13 -19.74 16.76
CA LYS A 161 -17.84 -19.34 18.14
C LYS A 161 -18.18 -20.47 19.11
N GLU A 162 -17.19 -20.88 19.91
CA GLU A 162 -17.38 -21.84 21.01
C GLU A 162 -16.78 -21.24 22.30
N GLY A 163 -17.65 -20.76 23.19
CA GLY A 163 -17.25 -20.05 24.40
C GLY A 163 -16.46 -18.79 24.08
N ASP A 164 -15.22 -18.71 24.54
CA ASP A 164 -14.30 -17.59 24.33
C ASP A 164 -13.39 -17.72 23.09
N TYR A 165 -13.57 -18.78 22.30
CA TYR A 165 -12.75 -19.10 21.12
C TYR A 165 -13.58 -19.11 19.84
N TYR A 166 -12.89 -19.03 18.71
CA TYR A 166 -13.42 -19.34 17.40
C TYR A 166 -12.71 -20.56 16.83
N ILE A 167 -13.48 -21.56 16.39
CA ILE A 167 -12.96 -22.68 15.62
C ILE A 167 -13.08 -22.32 14.15
N VAL A 168 -11.94 -22.23 13.46
CA VAL A 168 -11.86 -21.89 12.05
C VAL A 168 -11.57 -23.14 11.24
N ASN A 169 -12.44 -23.46 10.27
CA ASN A 169 -12.30 -24.55 9.32
C ASN A 169 -12.37 -23.99 7.90
N GLY A 170 -11.35 -24.31 7.10
CA GLY A 170 -11.21 -23.87 5.71
C GLY A 170 -9.89 -24.31 5.12
N SER A 171 -9.58 -23.83 3.92
CA SER A 171 -8.34 -24.15 3.18
C SER A 171 -7.67 -22.90 2.66
#